data_bddecfbe00785c3943639c3cd32684a1
#
_entry.id   bddecfbe00785c3943639c3cd32684a1
#
_cell.length_a   1.000
_cell.length_b   1.000
_cell.length_c   1.000
_cell.angle_alpha   90.00
_cell.angle_beta   90.00
_cell.angle_gamma   90.00
#
_symmetry.space_group_name_H-M   'P 1'
#
loop_
_entity.id
_entity.type
_entity.pdbx_description
1 polymer ?
#
loop_
_entity_poly.entity_id
_entity_poly.type
_entity_poly.pdbx_seq_one_letter_code
_entity_poly.pdbx_strand_id
1 'polypeptide(L)'
;MHQSLPNITAIYFVPCASLLPNITEKHRAGLPVAIYPLPSAIEQYGNASCEAEQEYVGGGYSEKTVLQFTTTDDLSHHPPLAFVVTDAGGQSYIIGTKEAPYPIMEITHTIDKEVRVNTVKVTFTRRKSLVPCLI
;
A
#
# COMPACT_ATOMS: atom_id res chain seq x y z
N MET A 1 9.15 -5.47 15.73
CA MET A 1 8.86 -6.60 14.83
C MET A 1 8.91 -6.12 13.39
N HIS A 2 9.59 -6.86 12.54
CA HIS A 2 9.75 -6.54 11.13
C HIS A 2 9.09 -7.63 10.29
N GLN A 3 8.31 -7.24 9.29
CA GLN A 3 7.65 -8.15 8.38
C GLN A 3 7.93 -7.73 6.94
N SER A 4 8.48 -8.66 6.15
CA SER A 4 8.62 -8.49 4.70
C SER A 4 7.65 -9.43 4.01
N LEU A 5 6.89 -8.91 3.05
CA LEU A 5 6.01 -9.77 2.26
C LEU A 5 6.84 -10.59 1.28
N PRO A 6 6.48 -11.89 1.07
CA PRO A 6 7.06 -12.64 -0.02
C PRO A 6 6.73 -11.97 -1.36
N ASN A 7 7.31 -12.46 -2.44
CA ASN A 7 7.19 -11.84 -3.76
C ASN A 7 5.79 -11.27 -4.02
N ILE A 8 5.75 -9.99 -4.37
CA ILE A 8 4.50 -9.31 -4.71
C ILE A 8 4.12 -9.67 -6.15
N THR A 9 2.95 -10.24 -6.34
CA THR A 9 2.48 -10.68 -7.66
C THR A 9 1.56 -9.68 -8.32
N ALA A 10 0.90 -8.81 -7.54
CA ALA A 10 -0.01 -7.80 -8.08
C ALA A 10 -0.05 -6.59 -7.17
N ILE A 11 -0.21 -5.41 -7.77
CA ILE A 11 -0.38 -4.14 -7.06
C ILE A 11 -1.59 -3.44 -7.68
N TYR A 12 -2.46 -2.91 -6.82
CA TYR A 12 -3.64 -2.14 -7.21
C TYR A 12 -3.66 -0.83 -6.45
N PHE A 13 -4.38 0.15 -6.98
CA PHE A 13 -4.61 1.40 -6.26
C PHE A 13 -6.10 1.74 -6.22
N VAL A 14 -6.48 2.51 -5.21
CA VAL A 14 -7.84 3.02 -5.05
C VAL A 14 -7.74 4.37 -4.34
N PRO A 15 -8.55 5.37 -4.70
CA PRO A 15 -8.55 6.63 -3.95
C PRO A 15 -8.95 6.39 -2.49
N CYS A 16 -8.21 7.00 -1.56
CA CYS A 16 -8.50 6.86 -0.13
C CYS A 16 -9.95 7.24 0.20
N ALA A 17 -10.48 8.28 -0.48
CA ALA A 17 -11.84 8.74 -0.26
C ALA A 17 -12.91 7.71 -0.63
N SER A 18 -12.57 6.73 -1.46
CA SER A 18 -13.50 5.68 -1.90
C SER A 18 -13.54 4.48 -0.96
N LEU A 19 -12.65 4.43 0.02
CA LEU A 19 -12.60 3.31 0.97
C LEU A 19 -13.74 3.38 1.98
N LEU A 20 -14.08 2.21 2.55
CA LEU A 20 -14.98 2.15 3.69
C LEU A 20 -14.30 2.76 4.92
N PRO A 21 -15.07 3.39 5.82
CA PRO A 21 -14.48 4.01 7.02
C PRO A 21 -14.02 2.96 8.02
N ASN A 22 -13.05 3.32 8.85
CA ASN A 22 -12.61 2.56 10.03
C ASN A 22 -12.13 1.13 9.73
N ILE A 23 -11.43 0.94 8.61
CA ILE A 23 -10.95 -0.40 8.23
C ILE A 23 -9.94 -0.97 9.23
N THR A 24 -9.10 -0.12 9.81
CA THR A 24 -8.11 -0.55 10.81
C THR A 24 -8.82 -1.04 12.08
N GLU A 25 -9.82 -0.32 12.53
CA GLU A 25 -10.61 -0.69 13.71
C GLU A 25 -11.41 -1.96 13.46
N LYS A 26 -11.97 -2.12 12.27
CA LYS A 26 -12.65 -3.36 11.87
C LYS A 26 -11.72 -4.56 11.92
N HIS A 27 -10.51 -4.41 11.38
CA HIS A 27 -9.52 -5.49 11.42
C HIS A 27 -9.15 -5.86 12.87
N ARG A 28 -8.94 -4.85 13.72
CA ARG A 28 -8.62 -5.07 15.14
C ARG A 28 -9.75 -5.78 15.90
N ALA A 29 -10.98 -5.58 15.48
CA ALA A 29 -12.15 -6.24 16.04
C ALA A 29 -12.37 -7.64 15.47
N GLY A 30 -11.51 -8.12 14.57
CA GLY A 30 -11.63 -9.42 13.94
C GLY A 30 -12.65 -9.49 12.81
N LEU A 31 -13.12 -8.35 12.33
CA LEU A 31 -14.06 -8.29 11.22
C LEU A 31 -13.31 -8.33 9.89
N PRO A 32 -13.90 -8.94 8.85
CA PRO A 32 -13.27 -8.95 7.53
C PRO A 32 -13.22 -7.53 6.93
N VAL A 33 -12.14 -7.25 6.22
CA VAL A 33 -11.94 -5.99 5.50
C VAL A 33 -12.10 -6.24 4.02
N ALA A 34 -13.17 -5.72 3.42
CA ALA A 34 -13.42 -5.81 1.98
C ALA A 34 -13.14 -4.47 1.32
N ILE A 35 -12.64 -4.50 0.09
CA ILE A 35 -12.30 -3.30 -0.67
C ILE A 35 -13.40 -3.00 -1.68
N TYR A 36 -14.00 -1.83 -1.55
CA TYR A 36 -14.97 -1.26 -2.48
C TYR A 36 -14.58 0.18 -2.79
N PRO A 37 -14.71 0.66 -4.02
CA PRO A 37 -14.99 -0.10 -5.25
C PRO A 37 -13.80 -1.00 -5.62
N LEU A 38 -13.94 -1.76 -6.72
CA LEU A 38 -12.87 -2.64 -7.20
C LEU A 38 -11.62 -1.80 -7.51
N PRO A 39 -10.44 -2.16 -6.93
CA PRO A 39 -9.21 -1.40 -7.18
C PRO A 39 -8.73 -1.52 -8.63
N SER A 40 -8.02 -0.49 -9.08
CA SER A 40 -7.41 -0.48 -10.41
C SER A 40 -6.02 -1.10 -10.37
N ALA A 41 -5.73 -1.99 -11.31
CA ALA A 41 -4.42 -2.64 -11.38
C ALA A 41 -3.33 -1.66 -11.83
N ILE A 42 -2.13 -1.83 -11.27
CA ILE A 42 -0.93 -1.11 -11.69
C ILE A 42 -0.04 -2.08 -12.45
N GLU A 43 0.45 -1.66 -13.63
CA GLU A 43 1.39 -2.44 -14.39
C GLU A 43 2.79 -2.33 -13.76
N GLN A 44 3.31 -3.44 -13.25
CA GLN A 44 4.63 -3.48 -12.64
C GLN A 44 5.71 -3.62 -13.71
N TYR A 45 6.81 -2.87 -13.52
CA TYR A 45 8.03 -3.00 -14.29
C TYR A 45 9.12 -3.47 -13.33
N GLY A 46 9.48 -4.76 -13.40
CA GLY A 46 10.45 -5.35 -12.48
C GLY A 46 9.83 -5.79 -11.15
N ASN A 47 10.65 -5.88 -10.13
CA ASN A 47 10.26 -6.38 -8.83
C ASN A 47 9.75 -5.27 -7.90
N ALA A 48 8.83 -5.63 -7.03
CA ALA A 48 8.33 -4.74 -5.99
C ALA A 48 8.67 -5.31 -4.61
N SER A 49 8.79 -4.43 -3.62
CA SER A 49 9.01 -4.83 -2.23
C SER A 49 8.04 -4.14 -1.30
N CYS A 50 7.63 -4.84 -0.26
CA CYS A 50 6.77 -4.28 0.78
C CYS A 50 7.25 -4.78 2.13
N GLU A 51 7.55 -3.86 3.02
CA GLU A 51 8.03 -4.15 4.37
C GLU A 51 7.24 -3.38 5.39
N ALA A 52 6.95 -4.01 6.51
CA ALA A 52 6.27 -3.38 7.63
C ALA A 52 7.13 -3.55 8.89
N GLU A 53 7.36 -2.47 9.60
CA GLU A 53 8.14 -2.47 10.82
C GLU A 53 7.34 -1.82 11.94
N GLN A 54 7.30 -2.51 13.09
CA GLN A 54 6.59 -2.05 14.25
C GLN A 54 7.55 -1.37 15.21
N GLU A 55 7.20 -0.15 15.64
CA GLU A 55 8.00 0.64 16.56
C GLU A 55 7.17 0.99 17.80
N TYR A 56 7.85 1.08 18.94
CA TYR A 56 7.26 1.54 20.19
C TYR A 56 7.69 2.99 20.41
N VAL A 57 6.74 3.91 20.31
CA VAL A 57 7.01 5.35 20.41
C VAL A 57 5.98 5.98 21.34
N GLY A 58 6.46 6.75 22.32
CA GLY A 58 5.59 7.55 23.18
C GLY A 58 4.56 6.76 23.98
N GLY A 59 4.90 5.53 24.39
CA GLY A 59 4.00 4.68 25.16
C GLY A 59 3.01 3.87 24.34
N GLY A 60 3.14 3.85 23.00
CA GLY A 60 2.29 3.09 22.11
C GLY A 60 3.05 2.49 20.95
N TYR A 61 2.43 1.56 20.26
CA TYR A 61 3.00 0.94 19.06
C TYR A 61 2.54 1.67 17.82
N SER A 62 3.46 1.80 16.88
CA SER A 62 3.23 2.34 15.54
C SER A 62 3.82 1.39 14.52
N GLU A 63 3.14 1.18 13.40
CA GLU A 63 3.63 0.35 12.31
C GLU A 63 3.86 1.22 11.09
N LYS A 64 5.06 1.13 10.53
CA LYS A 64 5.43 1.82 9.30
C LYS A 64 5.54 0.81 8.18
N THR A 65 4.75 0.99 7.14
CA THR A 65 4.82 0.16 5.93
C THR A 65 5.45 0.96 4.81
N VAL A 66 6.41 0.35 4.13
CA VAL A 66 7.07 0.93 2.97
C VAL A 66 6.85 -0.01 1.79
N LEU A 67 6.15 0.48 0.78
CA LEU A 67 5.95 -0.21 -0.49
C LEU A 67 6.77 0.50 -1.55
N GLN A 68 7.57 -0.25 -2.28
CA GLN A 68 8.38 0.31 -3.37
C GLN A 68 8.19 -0.54 -4.62
N PHE A 69 7.83 0.12 -5.72
CA PHE A 69 7.63 -0.55 -7.00
C PHE A 69 7.97 0.39 -8.14
N THR A 70 8.14 -0.18 -9.33
CA THR A 70 8.40 0.57 -10.55
C THR A 70 7.27 0.29 -11.52
N THR A 71 6.78 1.33 -12.19
CA THR A 71 5.67 1.23 -13.13
C THR A 71 5.88 2.18 -14.30
N THR A 72 5.25 1.89 -15.43
CA THR A 72 5.19 2.81 -16.56
C THR A 72 4.03 3.80 -16.43
N ASP A 73 3.11 3.55 -15.49
CA ASP A 73 1.98 4.43 -15.22
C ASP A 73 2.43 5.69 -14.47
N ASP A 74 1.80 6.81 -14.77
CA ASP A 74 2.07 8.06 -14.05
C ASP A 74 1.01 8.30 -12.98
N LEU A 75 1.43 8.24 -11.72
CA LEU A 75 0.55 8.42 -10.57
C LEU A 75 0.70 9.81 -9.94
N SER A 76 1.47 10.71 -10.54
CA SER A 76 1.88 11.96 -9.90
C SER A 76 0.75 12.98 -9.68
N HIS A 77 -0.35 12.89 -10.41
CA HIS A 77 -1.46 13.86 -10.34
C HIS A 77 -2.74 13.30 -9.73
N HIS A 78 -2.64 12.23 -8.96
CA HIS A 78 -3.78 11.63 -8.32
C HIS A 78 -4.06 12.22 -6.93
N PRO A 79 -5.33 12.19 -6.46
CA PRO A 79 -5.62 12.47 -5.06
C PRO A 79 -4.94 11.43 -4.16
N PRO A 80 -5.00 11.56 -2.82
CA PRO A 80 -4.42 10.55 -1.95
C PRO A 80 -4.89 9.15 -2.30
N LEU A 81 -3.94 8.24 -2.53
CA LEU A 81 -4.20 6.87 -2.96
C LEU A 81 -3.88 5.88 -1.86
N ALA A 82 -4.71 4.84 -1.75
CA ALA A 82 -4.40 3.62 -1.02
C ALA A 82 -3.96 2.56 -2.01
N PHE A 83 -3.14 1.61 -1.54
CA PHE A 83 -2.59 0.56 -2.39
C PHE A 83 -2.97 -0.79 -1.83
N VAL A 84 -3.30 -1.72 -2.73
CA VAL A 84 -3.56 -3.11 -2.38
C VAL A 84 -2.49 -3.95 -3.03
N VAL A 85 -1.78 -4.75 -2.22
CA VAL A 85 -0.74 -5.64 -2.72
C VAL A 85 -1.13 -7.09 -2.46
N THR A 86 -0.84 -7.96 -3.42
CA THR A 86 -1.07 -9.39 -3.30
C THR A 86 0.27 -10.09 -3.35
N ASP A 87 0.54 -10.95 -2.37
CA ASP A 87 1.79 -11.69 -2.30
C ASP A 87 1.72 -13.02 -3.07
N ALA A 88 2.84 -13.74 -3.11
CA ALA A 88 2.94 -15.02 -3.81
C ALA A 88 2.04 -16.11 -3.19
N GLY A 89 1.63 -15.95 -1.94
CA GLY A 89 0.72 -16.87 -1.27
C GLY A 89 -0.76 -16.58 -1.55
N GLY A 90 -1.05 -15.54 -2.32
CA GLY A 90 -2.43 -15.16 -2.65
C GLY A 90 -3.11 -14.28 -1.62
N GLN A 91 -2.42 -13.90 -0.54
CA GLN A 91 -2.97 -12.99 0.47
C GLN A 91 -2.84 -11.55 0.00
N SER A 92 -3.92 -10.78 0.12
CA SER A 92 -3.94 -9.35 -0.20
C SER A 92 -3.90 -8.52 1.06
N TYR A 93 -3.25 -7.35 0.96
CA TYR A 93 -3.13 -6.38 2.05
C TYR A 93 -3.44 -4.99 1.52
N ILE A 94 -4.09 -4.17 2.35
CA ILE A 94 -4.33 -2.77 2.02
C ILE A 94 -3.38 -1.86 2.79
N ILE A 95 -2.83 -0.88 2.10
CA ILE A 95 -1.97 0.16 2.65
C ILE A 95 -2.69 1.48 2.43
N GLY A 96 -3.30 2.01 3.47
CA GLY A 96 -4.06 3.26 3.41
C GLY A 96 -5.43 3.15 4.05
N THR A 97 -6.00 4.30 4.36
CA THR A 97 -7.30 4.42 5.02
C THR A 97 -8.07 5.58 4.43
N LYS A 98 -9.39 5.60 4.65
CA LYS A 98 -10.25 6.73 4.27
C LYS A 98 -9.91 7.98 5.09
N GLU A 99 -9.51 7.79 6.34
CA GLU A 99 -9.17 8.86 7.27
C GLU A 99 -7.69 9.24 7.18
N ALA A 100 -7.40 10.51 7.45
CA ALA A 100 -6.00 10.98 7.54
C ALA A 100 -5.30 10.38 8.78
N PRO A 101 -3.98 10.19 8.77
CA PRO A 101 -3.06 10.51 7.69
C PRO A 101 -3.15 9.54 6.53
N TYR A 102 -2.83 10.03 5.32
CA TYR A 102 -2.84 9.21 4.12
C TYR A 102 -1.44 8.70 3.81
N PRO A 103 -1.29 7.63 3.00
CA PRO A 103 0.02 7.20 2.53
C PRO A 103 0.74 8.33 1.78
N ILE A 104 2.04 8.45 2.04
CA ILE A 104 2.89 9.43 1.37
C ILE A 104 3.55 8.74 0.18
N MET A 105 3.35 9.31 -1.01
CA MET A 105 3.86 8.75 -2.25
C MET A 105 4.97 9.65 -2.79
N GLU A 106 6.17 9.07 -2.97
CA GLU A 106 7.31 9.72 -3.60
C GLU A 106 7.57 9.06 -4.95
N ILE A 107 7.64 9.87 -6.01
CA ILE A 107 7.82 9.36 -7.36
C ILE A 107 9.12 9.89 -7.94
N THR A 108 9.96 8.99 -8.45
CA THR A 108 11.19 9.31 -9.17
C THR A 108 11.04 8.85 -10.61
N HIS A 109 11.23 9.77 -11.55
CA HIS A 109 11.16 9.46 -12.98
C HIS A 109 12.56 9.08 -13.50
N THR A 110 12.63 7.97 -14.22
CA THR A 110 13.88 7.45 -14.78
C THR A 110 13.61 6.94 -16.20
N ILE A 111 14.64 6.97 -17.04
CA ILE A 111 14.59 6.35 -18.35
C ILE A 111 15.47 5.11 -18.30
N ASP A 112 14.88 3.94 -18.53
CA ASP A 112 15.58 2.66 -18.56
C ASP A 112 15.37 2.01 -19.92
N LYS A 113 16.45 1.74 -20.66
CA LYS A 113 16.42 1.13 -21.98
C LYS A 113 15.42 1.81 -22.93
N GLU A 114 15.42 3.13 -22.95
CA GLU A 114 14.54 3.99 -23.76
C GLU A 114 13.07 3.97 -23.29
N VAL A 115 12.76 3.34 -22.17
CA VAL A 115 11.42 3.34 -21.58
C VAL A 115 11.41 4.27 -20.36
N ARG A 116 10.46 5.18 -20.34
CA ARG A 116 10.26 6.03 -19.17
C ARG A 116 9.55 5.24 -18.07
N VAL A 117 10.20 5.07 -16.94
CA VAL A 117 9.64 4.36 -15.79
C VAL A 117 9.58 5.28 -14.58
N ASN A 118 8.63 5.01 -13.72
CA ASN A 118 8.42 5.75 -12.48
C ASN A 118 8.65 4.81 -11.31
N THR A 119 9.63 5.15 -10.46
CA THR A 119 9.83 4.42 -9.21
C THR A 119 9.00 5.11 -8.13
N VAL A 120 8.08 4.37 -7.55
CA VAL A 120 7.14 4.87 -6.56
C VAL A 120 7.48 4.27 -5.20
N LYS A 121 7.66 5.14 -4.21
CA LYS A 121 7.86 4.73 -2.83
C LYS A 121 6.68 5.25 -2.01
N VAL A 122 5.94 4.34 -1.42
CA VAL A 122 4.78 4.64 -0.59
C VAL A 122 5.12 4.37 0.86
N THR A 123 4.96 5.35 1.71
CA THR A 123 5.19 5.22 3.15
C THR A 123 3.88 5.50 3.89
N PHE A 124 3.47 4.57 4.73
CA PHE A 124 2.26 4.71 5.51
C PHE A 124 2.54 4.30 6.95
N THR A 125 2.25 5.19 7.89
CA THR A 125 2.48 4.96 9.31
C THR A 125 1.16 5.06 10.05
N ARG A 126 0.80 3.99 10.74
CA ARG A 126 -0.37 3.91 11.60
C ARG A 126 -0.13 2.88 12.69
N ARG A 127 -1.06 2.78 13.62
CA ARG A 127 -1.03 1.72 14.63
C ARG A 127 -1.01 0.34 13.98
N LYS A 128 -1.74 0.18 12.88
CA LYS A 128 -1.67 -0.98 12.00
C LYS A 128 -1.72 -0.49 10.55
N SER A 129 -0.60 -0.51 9.86
CA SER A 129 -0.47 0.08 8.53
C SER A 129 -0.59 -0.94 7.39
N LEU A 130 -0.33 -2.22 7.67
CA LEU A 130 -0.46 -3.29 6.68
C LEU A 130 -1.59 -4.21 7.12
N VAL A 131 -2.76 -4.04 6.52
CA VAL A 131 -4.00 -4.72 6.94
C VAL A 131 -4.40 -5.77 5.91
N PRO A 132 -4.54 -7.06 6.30
CA PRO A 132 -5.08 -8.07 5.40
C PRO A 132 -6.48 -7.69 4.91
N CYS A 133 -6.75 -7.91 3.64
CA CYS A 133 -8.02 -7.55 3.04
C CYS A 133 -8.49 -8.57 2.00
N LEU A 134 -9.75 -8.42 1.61
CA LEU A 134 -10.39 -9.20 0.55
C LEU A 134 -10.68 -8.27 -0.64
N ILE A 135 -10.35 -8.73 -1.83
CA ILE A 135 -10.65 -8.00 -3.06
C ILE A 135 -11.45 -8.85 -4.03
#